data_9ff1451e4569249cfcf1646752f34d0f
#
_entry.id   9ff1451e4569249cfcf1646752f34d0f
#
_cell.length_a   1.000
_cell.length_b   1.000
_cell.length_c   1.000
_cell.angle_alpha   90.00
_cell.angle_beta   90.00
_cell.angle_gamma   90.00
#
_symmetry.space_group_name_H-M   'P 1'
#
loop_
_entity.id
_entity.type
_entity.pdbx_description
1 polymer ?
#
loop_
_entity_poly.entity_id
_entity_poly.type
_entity_poly.pdbx_seq_one_letter_code
_entity_poly.pdbx_strand_id
1 'polypeptide(L)'
;MTNTLTVDQLQELLKIQKEFDDRIPTKNLNDTVASMIIEYVEWVNTLEFFKNWKKTPGKDLDTQLDELSDFLAFNLQLALEVI
;
A
#
# COMPACT_ATOMS: atom_id res chain seq x y z
N MET A 1 -4.34 24.00 0.09
CA MET A 1 -5.05 22.71 0.06
C MET A 1 -4.24 21.68 0.82
N THR A 2 -4.82 21.02 1.75
CA THR A 2 -4.13 19.97 2.51
C THR A 2 -4.36 18.62 1.87
N ASN A 3 -3.31 17.81 1.78
CA ASN A 3 -3.39 16.42 1.31
C ASN A 3 -3.50 15.46 2.49
N THR A 4 -4.23 15.87 3.52
CA THR A 4 -4.37 15.10 4.74
C THR A 4 -5.57 14.18 4.65
N LEU A 5 -5.36 12.92 4.98
CA LEU A 5 -6.45 11.95 5.10
C LEU A 5 -7.28 12.27 6.35
N THR A 6 -8.58 12.44 6.20
CA THR A 6 -9.46 12.66 7.34
C THR A 6 -9.84 11.34 8.00
N VAL A 7 -10.36 11.43 9.25
CA VAL A 7 -10.87 10.25 9.97
C VAL A 7 -11.99 9.59 9.18
N ASP A 8 -12.90 10.39 8.63
CA ASP A 8 -14.04 9.85 7.85
C ASP A 8 -13.55 9.15 6.59
N GLN A 9 -12.56 9.71 5.90
CA GLN A 9 -11.94 9.08 4.73
C GLN A 9 -11.26 7.78 5.10
N LEU A 10 -10.54 7.74 6.22
CA LEU A 10 -9.89 6.52 6.70
C LEU A 10 -10.92 5.45 7.04
N GLN A 11 -12.00 5.81 7.72
CA GLN A 11 -13.07 4.87 8.06
C GLN A 11 -13.71 4.28 6.80
N GLU A 12 -13.93 5.09 5.76
CA GLU A 12 -14.47 4.61 4.50
C GLU A 12 -13.50 3.66 3.80
N LEU A 13 -12.21 4.00 3.78
CA LEU A 13 -11.19 3.12 3.20
C LEU A 13 -11.12 1.78 3.94
N LEU A 14 -11.18 1.79 5.27
CA LEU A 14 -11.18 0.56 6.07
C LEU A 14 -12.41 -0.29 5.79
N LYS A 15 -13.56 0.33 5.62
CA LYS A 15 -14.81 -0.36 5.28
C LYS A 15 -14.69 -1.06 3.92
N ILE A 16 -14.19 -0.34 2.91
CA ILE A 16 -14.00 -0.90 1.57
C ILE A 16 -13.01 -2.06 1.61
N GLN A 17 -11.89 -1.88 2.33
CA GLN A 17 -10.88 -2.93 2.45
C GLN A 17 -11.44 -4.15 3.16
N LYS A 18 -12.23 -3.97 4.21
CA LYS A 18 -12.85 -5.08 4.94
C LYS A 18 -13.79 -5.87 4.03
N GLU A 19 -14.60 -5.20 3.23
CA GLU A 19 -15.51 -5.86 2.30
C GLU A 19 -14.73 -6.71 1.29
N PHE A 20 -13.60 -6.21 0.82
CA PHE A 20 -12.72 -6.94 -0.08
C PHE A 20 -12.08 -8.15 0.62
N ASP A 21 -11.53 -7.94 1.82
CA ASP A 21 -10.80 -8.97 2.57
C ASP A 21 -11.73 -10.11 3.00
N ASP A 22 -12.98 -9.81 3.32
CA ASP A 22 -13.96 -10.83 3.74
C ASP A 22 -14.24 -11.86 2.65
N ARG A 23 -13.85 -11.59 1.42
CA ARG A 23 -13.96 -12.53 0.30
C ARG A 23 -12.77 -13.49 0.20
N ILE A 24 -11.74 -13.27 1.02
CA ILE A 24 -10.51 -14.08 0.98
C ILE A 24 -10.55 -15.06 2.17
N PRO A 25 -10.78 -16.37 1.93
CA PRO A 25 -10.93 -17.32 3.03
C PRO A 25 -9.60 -17.75 3.67
N THR A 26 -8.47 -17.50 3.02
CA THR A 26 -7.17 -18.04 3.43
C THR A 26 -6.20 -16.98 3.94
N LYS A 27 -6.67 -15.77 4.24
CA LYS A 27 -5.79 -14.73 4.76
C LYS A 27 -5.28 -15.08 6.15
N ASN A 28 -4.02 -14.78 6.43
CA ASN A 28 -3.44 -14.89 7.75
C ASN A 28 -2.44 -13.75 7.97
N LEU A 29 -2.18 -13.46 9.25
CA LEU A 29 -1.37 -12.30 9.64
C LEU A 29 0.05 -12.36 9.08
N ASN A 30 0.69 -13.51 9.13
CA ASN A 30 2.08 -13.66 8.65
C ASN A 30 2.17 -13.36 7.16
N ASP A 31 1.25 -13.87 6.37
CA ASP A 31 1.22 -13.64 4.93
C ASP A 31 0.90 -12.17 4.62
N THR A 32 0.02 -11.55 5.39
CA THR A 32 -0.30 -10.13 5.22
C THR A 32 0.92 -9.25 5.50
N VAL A 33 1.67 -9.53 6.58
CA VAL A 33 2.89 -8.78 6.90
C VAL A 33 3.94 -8.97 5.79
N ALA A 34 4.15 -10.20 5.34
CA ALA A 34 5.10 -10.48 4.26
C ALA A 34 4.71 -9.74 2.97
N SER A 35 3.43 -9.79 2.61
CA SER A 35 2.91 -9.10 1.42
C SER A 35 3.09 -7.59 1.53
N MET A 36 2.82 -7.01 2.71
CA MET A 36 3.01 -5.58 2.95
C MET A 36 4.48 -5.17 2.75
N ILE A 37 5.42 -5.97 3.25
CA ILE A 37 6.86 -5.69 3.10
C ILE A 37 7.26 -5.76 1.62
N ILE A 38 6.79 -6.76 0.90
CA ILE A 38 7.08 -6.91 -0.53
C ILE A 38 6.54 -5.72 -1.32
N GLU A 39 5.31 -5.30 -1.04
CA GLU A 39 4.70 -4.15 -1.73
C GLU A 39 5.43 -2.85 -1.38
N TYR A 40 5.93 -2.70 -0.15
CA TYR A 40 6.77 -1.58 0.22
C TYR A 40 8.04 -1.52 -0.66
N VAL A 41 8.71 -2.65 -0.82
CA VAL A 41 9.91 -2.74 -1.65
C VAL A 41 9.58 -2.43 -3.11
N GLU A 42 8.48 -2.95 -3.64
CA GLU A 42 8.05 -2.67 -5.01
C GLU A 42 7.79 -1.18 -5.23
N TRP A 43 7.14 -0.51 -4.27
CA TRP A 43 6.93 0.93 -4.34
C TRP A 43 8.26 1.68 -4.31
N VAL A 44 9.13 1.38 -3.35
CA VAL A 44 10.45 2.02 -3.23
C VAL A 44 11.25 1.83 -4.51
N ASN A 45 11.17 0.65 -5.15
CA ASN A 45 11.85 0.39 -6.42
C ASN A 45 11.37 1.33 -7.53
N THR A 46 10.12 1.78 -7.50
CA THR A 46 9.61 2.73 -8.50
C THR A 46 10.17 4.14 -8.31
N LEU A 47 10.58 4.50 -7.10
CA LEU A 47 11.14 5.81 -6.80
C LEU A 47 12.56 5.98 -7.33
N GLU A 48 13.32 4.91 -7.38
CA GLU A 48 14.69 4.83 -7.91
C GLU A 48 15.67 5.82 -7.27
N PHE A 49 15.37 6.35 -6.11
CA PHE A 49 16.22 7.36 -5.46
C PHE A 49 17.63 6.85 -5.12
N PHE A 50 17.76 5.52 -4.97
CA PHE A 50 19.04 4.88 -4.68
C PHE A 50 19.86 4.58 -5.94
N LYS A 51 19.30 4.80 -7.13
CA LYS A 51 19.96 4.55 -8.41
C LYS A 51 20.77 5.78 -8.82
N ASN A 52 21.86 6.02 -8.14
CA ASN A 52 22.69 7.21 -8.34
C ASN A 52 23.33 7.28 -9.73
N TRP A 53 23.31 6.19 -10.48
CA TRP A 53 23.82 6.15 -11.86
C TRP A 53 22.81 6.64 -12.89
N LYS A 54 21.57 6.89 -12.50
CA LYS A 54 20.54 7.39 -13.41
C LYS A 54 20.49 8.91 -13.36
N LYS A 55 20.38 9.54 -14.54
CA LYS A 55 20.24 11.01 -14.65
C LYS A 55 18.88 11.48 -14.15
N THR A 56 17.84 10.73 -14.47
CA THR A 56 16.46 11.04 -14.08
C THR A 56 15.86 9.83 -13.40
N PRO A 57 16.18 9.60 -12.11
CA PRO A 57 15.62 8.48 -11.40
C PRO A 57 14.12 8.63 -11.17
N GLY A 58 13.46 7.50 -11.07
CA GLY A 58 12.02 7.43 -10.84
C GLY A 58 11.27 6.91 -12.06
N LYS A 59 10.32 6.00 -11.82
CA LYS A 59 9.35 5.59 -12.82
C LYS A 59 8.34 6.71 -12.98
N ASP A 60 7.46 6.59 -14.00
CA ASP A 60 6.38 7.54 -14.17
C ASP A 60 5.46 7.57 -12.95
N LEU A 61 4.76 8.68 -12.77
CA LEU A 61 3.93 8.91 -11.59
C LEU A 61 2.83 7.85 -11.45
N ASP A 62 2.21 7.45 -12.55
CA ASP A 62 1.14 6.43 -12.51
C ASP A 62 1.66 5.11 -11.97
N THR A 63 2.84 4.67 -12.40
CA THR A 63 3.47 3.45 -11.88
C THR A 63 3.78 3.59 -10.39
N GLN A 64 4.32 4.72 -9.96
CA GLN A 64 4.59 4.98 -8.55
C GLN A 64 3.31 4.92 -7.70
N LEU A 65 2.23 5.51 -8.19
CA LEU A 65 0.95 5.56 -7.47
C LEU A 65 0.29 4.18 -7.43
N ASP A 66 0.38 3.40 -8.49
CA ASP A 66 -0.14 2.03 -8.50
C ASP A 66 0.52 1.17 -7.43
N GLU A 67 1.84 1.21 -7.34
CA GLU A 67 2.56 0.43 -6.34
C GLU A 67 2.31 0.96 -4.92
N LEU A 68 2.19 2.28 -4.75
CA LEU A 68 1.83 2.87 -3.46
C LEU A 68 0.42 2.44 -3.02
N SER A 69 -0.52 2.36 -3.95
CA SER A 69 -1.88 1.91 -3.69
C SER A 69 -1.91 0.46 -3.20
N ASP A 70 -1.10 -0.41 -3.81
CA ASP A 70 -1.00 -1.81 -3.39
C ASP A 70 -0.43 -1.92 -1.98
N PHE A 71 0.61 -1.13 -1.68
CA PHE A 71 1.17 -1.07 -0.35
C PHE A 71 0.14 -0.58 0.67
N LEU A 72 -0.61 0.47 0.34
CA LEU A 72 -1.66 1.00 1.21
C LEU A 72 -2.73 -0.05 1.49
N ALA A 73 -3.16 -0.80 0.48
CA ALA A 73 -4.16 -1.85 0.65
C ALA A 73 -3.73 -2.90 1.67
N PHE A 74 -2.49 -3.34 1.63
CA PHE A 74 -1.97 -4.31 2.62
C PHE A 74 -1.82 -3.69 4.01
N ASN A 75 -1.50 -2.39 4.11
CA ASN A 75 -1.51 -1.69 5.40
C ASN A 75 -2.91 -1.67 6.02
N LEU A 76 -3.94 -1.40 5.23
CA LEU A 76 -5.32 -1.40 5.69
C LEU A 76 -5.77 -2.82 6.10
N GLN A 77 -5.39 -3.82 5.32
CA GLN A 77 -5.68 -5.22 5.65
C GLN A 77 -5.03 -5.62 6.97
N LEU A 78 -3.76 -5.25 7.17
CA LEU A 78 -3.07 -5.53 8.42
C LEU A 78 -3.76 -4.85 9.61
N ALA A 79 -4.13 -3.58 9.46
CA ALA A 79 -4.83 -2.85 10.51
C ALA A 79 -6.13 -3.56 10.91
N LEU A 80 -6.89 -4.06 9.94
CA LEU A 80 -8.13 -4.78 10.20
C LEU A 80 -7.90 -6.13 10.89
N GLU A 81 -6.79 -6.80 10.57
CA GLU A 81 -6.47 -8.10 11.19
C GLU A 81 -6.03 -7.97 12.64
N VAL A 82 -5.49 -6.81 13.06
CA VAL A 82 -4.97 -6.60 14.42
C VAL A 82 -5.91 -5.79 15.33
N ILE A 83 -7.00 -5.28 14.79
CA ILE A 83 -7.98 -4.52 15.59
C ILE A 83 -8.83 -5.48 16.49
#